data_43484f61eb14e8416d90e45361e62daa
#
_entry.id   43484f61eb14e8416d90e45361e62daa
#
_cell.length_a   1.000
_cell.length_b   1.000
_cell.length_c   1.000
_cell.angle_alpha   90.00
_cell.angle_beta   90.00
_cell.angle_gamma   90.00
#
_symmetry.space_group_name_H-M   'P 1'
#
loop_
_entity.id
_entity.type
_entity.pdbx_description
1 polymer ?
#
loop_
_entity_poly.entity_id
_entity_poly.type
_entity_poly.pdbx_seq_one_letter_code
_entity_poly.pdbx_strand_id
1 'polypeptide(L)'
;MAVHIGVVGEGVCSTRVAREAERVGAAIARAGAILFCGGLRGVMEAAARGAAEAGGVVVGLLPGFRRRDANRWVTIPIVTGMDQARNVVLVRSCDAVIAIGGMYGTLSEIALALKLGIPVIGLRTWRLQQPAGRRVPLLVAATPQDAVARALRAASRDRRRARKWLA
;
A
#
# COMPACT_ATOMS: atom_id res chain seq x y z
N MET A 1 -18.93 1.53 1.13
CA MET A 1 -17.82 0.56 1.27
C MET A 1 -16.58 1.33 1.73
N ALA A 2 -15.80 0.75 2.67
CA ALA A 2 -14.55 1.32 3.13
C ALA A 2 -13.53 1.49 1.98
N VAL A 3 -12.62 2.44 2.11
CA VAL A 3 -11.52 2.62 1.15
C VAL A 3 -10.41 1.64 1.48
N HIS A 4 -9.86 0.97 0.48
CA HIS A 4 -8.74 0.04 0.62
C HIS A 4 -7.44 0.73 0.21
N ILE A 5 -6.51 0.86 1.14
CA ILE A 5 -5.20 1.47 0.89
C ILE A 5 -4.11 0.42 1.00
N GLY A 6 -3.40 0.19 -0.10
CA GLY A 6 -2.21 -0.66 -0.12
C GLY A 6 -1.01 0.08 0.48
N VAL A 7 -0.25 -0.59 1.35
CA VAL A 7 1.05 -0.11 1.80
C VAL A 7 2.11 -1.12 1.37
N VAL A 8 3.02 -0.66 0.52
CA VAL A 8 4.12 -1.45 -0.04
C VAL A 8 5.47 -0.84 0.33
N GLY A 9 6.48 -1.68 0.52
CA GLY A 9 7.81 -1.24 0.91
C GLY A 9 8.74 -2.42 1.20
N GLU A 10 9.95 -2.11 1.61
CA GLU A 10 11.00 -3.08 1.85
C GLU A 10 10.74 -3.98 3.06
N GLY A 11 11.14 -5.25 2.94
CA GLY A 11 11.01 -6.25 4.02
C GLY A 11 12.01 -6.07 5.17
N VAL A 12 13.08 -5.30 4.93
CA VAL A 12 14.04 -4.88 5.97
C VAL A 12 14.22 -3.39 5.79
N CYS A 13 13.91 -2.59 6.81
CA CYS A 13 13.96 -1.14 6.73
C CYS A 13 14.65 -0.50 7.94
N SER A 14 15.10 0.74 7.78
CA SER A 14 15.65 1.52 8.88
C SER A 14 14.56 1.91 9.91
N THR A 15 14.97 2.21 11.14
CA THR A 15 14.05 2.70 12.19
C THR A 15 13.26 3.94 11.75
N ARG A 16 13.86 4.82 10.96
CA ARG A 16 13.19 6.00 10.41
C ARG A 16 12.05 5.60 9.47
N VAL A 17 12.32 4.71 8.51
CA VAL A 17 11.33 4.23 7.55
C VAL A 17 10.21 3.47 8.26
N ALA A 18 10.55 2.63 9.25
CA ALA A 18 9.56 1.93 10.07
C ALA A 18 8.63 2.90 10.82
N ARG A 19 9.15 3.96 11.45
CA ARG A 19 8.33 4.99 12.12
C ARG A 19 7.41 5.73 11.14
N GLU A 20 7.86 6.01 9.93
CA GLU A 20 7.03 6.64 8.90
C GLU A 20 5.90 5.68 8.45
N ALA A 21 6.21 4.41 8.23
CA ALA A 21 5.23 3.39 7.88
C ALA A 21 4.17 3.18 8.99
N GLU A 22 4.59 3.16 10.25
CA GLU A 22 3.70 3.09 11.40
C GLU A 22 2.73 4.27 11.45
N ARG A 23 3.24 5.50 11.25
CA ARG A 23 2.38 6.70 11.18
C ARG A 23 1.41 6.67 10.00
N VAL A 24 1.82 6.12 8.85
CA VAL A 24 0.93 5.89 7.69
C VAL A 24 -0.18 4.91 8.09
N GLY A 25 0.17 3.77 8.70
CA GLY A 25 -0.82 2.78 9.14
C GLY A 25 -1.85 3.37 10.11
N ALA A 26 -1.37 4.08 11.14
CA ALA A 26 -2.24 4.75 12.10
C ALA A 26 -3.16 5.80 11.45
N ALA A 27 -2.67 6.56 10.47
CA ALA A 27 -3.47 7.54 9.75
C ALA A 27 -4.53 6.90 8.85
N ILE A 28 -4.23 5.75 8.21
CA ILE A 28 -5.19 4.95 7.43
C ILE A 28 -6.33 4.49 8.32
N ALA A 29 -6.02 3.90 9.49
CA ALA A 29 -7.01 3.42 10.44
C ALA A 29 -7.92 4.54 10.97
N ARG A 30 -7.34 5.67 11.39
CA ARG A 30 -8.10 6.84 11.87
C ARG A 30 -9.01 7.44 10.80
N ALA A 31 -8.69 7.25 9.53
CA ALA A 31 -9.56 7.68 8.42
C ALA A 31 -10.67 6.66 8.09
N GLY A 32 -10.81 5.57 8.83
CA GLY A 32 -11.79 4.51 8.59
C GLY A 32 -11.51 3.69 7.34
N ALA A 33 -10.29 3.73 6.80
CA ALA A 33 -9.86 2.93 5.67
C ALA A 33 -9.25 1.60 6.12
N ILE A 34 -9.25 0.61 5.25
CA ILE A 34 -8.66 -0.72 5.48
C ILE A 34 -7.25 -0.73 4.89
N LEU A 35 -6.27 -1.16 5.70
CA LEU A 35 -4.90 -1.31 5.26
C LEU A 35 -4.70 -2.68 4.60
N PHE A 36 -4.16 -2.69 3.39
CA PHE A 36 -3.69 -3.88 2.68
C PHE A 36 -2.16 -3.88 2.59
N CYS A 37 -1.52 -5.00 2.89
CA CYS A 37 -0.07 -5.15 2.74
C CYS A 37 0.32 -6.60 2.44
N GLY A 38 1.61 -6.83 2.24
CA GLY A 38 2.14 -8.18 2.03
C GLY A 38 2.19 -9.07 3.27
N GLY A 39 1.82 -8.54 4.44
CA GLY A 39 1.66 -9.31 5.67
C GLY A 39 2.96 -9.80 6.34
N LEU A 40 4.14 -9.46 5.80
CA LEU A 40 5.43 -9.91 6.31
C LEU A 40 6.09 -8.82 7.19
N ARG A 41 7.43 -8.69 7.12
CA ARG A 41 8.26 -7.81 7.97
C ARG A 41 8.47 -6.41 7.37
N GLY A 42 9.28 -5.60 8.06
CA GLY A 42 9.75 -4.29 7.59
C GLY A 42 8.63 -3.26 7.52
N VAL A 43 8.51 -2.58 6.39
CA VAL A 43 7.48 -1.56 6.16
C VAL A 43 6.07 -2.13 6.35
N MET A 44 5.83 -3.36 5.89
CA MET A 44 4.53 -4.04 6.01
C MET A 44 4.14 -4.25 7.47
N GLU A 45 5.06 -4.75 8.30
CA GLU A 45 4.83 -4.96 9.73
C GLU A 45 4.64 -3.64 10.48
N ALA A 46 5.49 -2.64 10.20
CA ALA A 46 5.38 -1.34 10.84
C ALA A 46 4.06 -0.64 10.53
N ALA A 47 3.63 -0.65 9.27
CA ALA A 47 2.34 -0.10 8.87
C ALA A 47 1.17 -0.88 9.50
N ALA A 48 1.25 -2.22 9.52
CA ALA A 48 0.26 -3.08 10.17
C ALA A 48 0.14 -2.78 11.66
N ARG A 49 1.28 -2.61 12.37
CA ARG A 49 1.31 -2.22 13.78
C ARG A 49 0.57 -0.90 14.00
N GLY A 50 0.96 0.15 13.28
CA GLY A 50 0.33 1.46 13.45
C GLY A 50 -1.17 1.45 13.18
N ALA A 51 -1.63 0.67 12.19
CA ALA A 51 -3.05 0.53 11.92
C ALA A 51 -3.79 -0.25 13.01
N ALA A 52 -3.25 -1.37 13.47
CA ALA A 52 -3.85 -2.21 14.51
C ALA A 52 -3.93 -1.48 15.86
N GLU A 53 -2.87 -0.78 16.27
CA GLU A 53 -2.84 0.03 17.50
C GLU A 53 -3.82 1.21 17.46
N ALA A 54 -4.16 1.69 16.27
CA ALA A 54 -5.21 2.70 16.06
C ALA A 54 -6.62 2.11 15.87
N GLY A 55 -6.81 0.80 16.10
CA GLY A 55 -8.09 0.11 16.01
C GLY A 55 -8.55 -0.20 14.57
N GLY A 56 -7.65 -0.14 13.60
CA GLY A 56 -7.94 -0.42 12.19
C GLY A 56 -7.86 -1.89 11.80
N VAL A 57 -8.41 -2.21 10.65
CA VAL A 57 -8.35 -3.55 10.03
C VAL A 57 -7.17 -3.64 9.10
N VAL A 58 -6.39 -4.71 9.24
CA VAL A 58 -5.22 -5.01 8.40
C VAL A 58 -5.42 -6.31 7.65
N VAL A 59 -5.39 -6.25 6.32
CA VAL A 59 -5.43 -7.40 5.42
C VAL A 59 -4.01 -7.69 4.92
N GLY A 60 -3.49 -8.88 5.24
CA GLY A 60 -2.17 -9.34 4.80
C GLY A 60 -2.28 -10.38 3.71
N LEU A 61 -1.81 -10.09 2.49
CA LEU A 61 -1.72 -11.06 1.40
C LEU A 61 -0.38 -11.78 1.45
N LEU A 62 -0.39 -13.01 1.95
CA LEU A 62 0.81 -13.80 2.17
C LEU A 62 1.24 -14.54 0.89
N PRO A 63 2.55 -14.55 0.55
CA PRO A 63 3.04 -15.25 -0.63
C PRO A 63 3.02 -16.78 -0.49
N GLY A 64 3.18 -17.26 0.75
CA GLY A 64 3.31 -18.69 1.08
C GLY A 64 1.98 -19.38 1.35
N PHE A 65 2.06 -20.50 2.08
CA PHE A 65 0.97 -21.44 2.29
C PHE A 65 0.43 -21.47 3.74
N ARG A 66 0.94 -20.63 4.64
CA ARG A 66 0.62 -20.72 6.07
C ARG A 66 0.23 -19.37 6.67
N ARG A 67 -0.91 -19.30 7.35
CA ARG A 67 -1.39 -18.10 8.04
C ARG A 67 -0.43 -17.62 9.14
N ARG A 68 0.27 -18.53 9.81
CA ARG A 68 1.24 -18.21 10.86
C ARG A 68 2.47 -17.44 10.39
N ASP A 69 2.70 -17.35 9.07
CA ASP A 69 3.80 -16.58 8.51
C ASP A 69 3.50 -15.07 8.49
N ALA A 70 2.23 -14.69 8.75
CA ALA A 70 1.83 -13.29 8.89
C ALA A 70 2.49 -12.65 10.12
N ASN A 71 2.81 -11.37 10.05
CA ASN A 71 3.17 -10.62 11.24
C ASN A 71 1.96 -10.52 12.19
N ARG A 72 2.23 -10.35 13.49
CA ARG A 72 1.23 -10.41 14.57
C ARG A 72 0.12 -9.33 14.48
N TRP A 73 0.30 -8.30 13.67
CA TRP A 73 -0.60 -7.17 13.55
C TRP A 73 -1.61 -7.32 12.41
N VAL A 74 -1.48 -8.38 11.60
CA VAL A 74 -2.43 -8.68 10.53
C VAL A 74 -3.72 -9.22 11.12
N THR A 75 -4.84 -8.55 10.86
CA THR A 75 -6.17 -8.97 11.30
C THR A 75 -6.71 -10.11 10.44
N ILE A 76 -6.53 -9.99 9.13
CA ILE A 76 -7.06 -10.95 8.13
C ILE A 76 -5.90 -11.44 7.25
N PRO A 77 -5.27 -12.58 7.58
CA PRO A 77 -4.25 -13.18 6.73
C PRO A 77 -4.89 -13.96 5.58
N ILE A 78 -4.55 -13.58 4.34
CA ILE A 78 -4.96 -14.27 3.11
C ILE A 78 -3.76 -15.05 2.58
N VAL A 79 -3.84 -16.36 2.60
CA VAL A 79 -2.83 -17.28 2.08
C VAL A 79 -3.05 -17.46 0.59
N THR A 80 -2.08 -17.06 -0.24
CA THR A 80 -2.24 -17.13 -1.69
C THR A 80 -1.50 -18.28 -2.35
N GLY A 81 -0.36 -18.70 -1.79
CA GLY A 81 0.52 -19.69 -2.44
C GLY A 81 1.12 -19.22 -3.76
N MET A 82 1.09 -17.92 -4.05
CA MET A 82 1.43 -17.36 -5.37
C MET A 82 2.82 -16.70 -5.40
N ASP A 83 3.58 -16.80 -4.32
CA ASP A 83 4.87 -16.14 -4.16
C ASP A 83 4.81 -14.65 -4.60
N GLN A 84 5.68 -14.18 -5.49
CA GLN A 84 5.71 -12.80 -5.97
C GLN A 84 4.48 -12.42 -6.82
N ALA A 85 3.82 -13.38 -7.46
CA ALA A 85 2.63 -13.13 -8.26
C ALA A 85 1.45 -12.56 -7.44
N ARG A 86 1.43 -12.76 -6.09
CA ARG A 86 0.41 -12.16 -5.21
C ARG A 86 0.45 -10.62 -5.19
N ASN A 87 1.55 -9.99 -5.64
CA ASN A 87 1.64 -8.53 -5.74
C ASN A 87 0.56 -7.95 -6.67
N VAL A 88 0.19 -8.69 -7.72
CA VAL A 88 -0.90 -8.30 -8.62
C VAL A 88 -2.24 -8.28 -7.86
N VAL A 89 -2.49 -9.32 -7.06
CA VAL A 89 -3.72 -9.44 -6.26
C VAL A 89 -3.78 -8.31 -5.22
N LEU A 90 -2.66 -8.06 -4.52
CA LEU A 90 -2.57 -6.97 -3.55
C LEU A 90 -2.92 -5.63 -4.18
N VAL A 91 -2.24 -5.28 -5.27
CA VAL A 91 -2.44 -3.99 -5.93
C VAL A 91 -3.87 -3.84 -6.45
N ARG A 92 -4.43 -4.88 -7.10
CA ARG A 92 -5.82 -4.87 -7.60
C ARG A 92 -6.89 -4.78 -6.51
N SER A 93 -6.55 -5.19 -5.29
CA SER A 93 -7.47 -5.11 -4.14
C SER A 93 -7.55 -3.70 -3.52
N CYS A 94 -6.73 -2.75 -4.01
CA CYS A 94 -6.60 -1.42 -3.44
C CYS A 94 -7.21 -0.33 -4.33
N ASP A 95 -7.79 0.68 -3.70
CA ASP A 95 -8.24 1.92 -4.36
C ASP A 95 -7.09 2.92 -4.58
N ALA A 96 -6.02 2.80 -3.79
CA ALA A 96 -4.76 3.53 -3.95
C ALA A 96 -3.62 2.78 -3.24
N VAL A 97 -2.38 3.03 -3.65
CA VAL A 97 -1.17 2.43 -3.07
C VAL A 97 -0.25 3.52 -2.54
N ILE A 98 0.25 3.34 -1.32
CA ILE A 98 1.32 4.16 -0.72
C ILE A 98 2.61 3.32 -0.72
N ALA A 99 3.61 3.78 -1.47
CA ALA A 99 4.93 3.17 -1.51
C ALA A 99 5.89 3.91 -0.57
N ILE A 100 6.52 3.18 0.36
CA ILE A 100 7.41 3.75 1.38
C ILE A 100 8.79 3.10 1.26
N GLY A 101 9.82 3.90 0.98
CA GLY A 101 11.16 3.36 0.70
C GLY A 101 11.13 2.37 -0.46
N GLY A 102 11.78 1.23 -0.28
CA GLY A 102 11.56 0.05 -1.11
C GLY A 102 12.69 -0.33 -2.05
N MET A 103 12.77 -1.63 -2.27
CA MET A 103 13.66 -2.32 -3.20
C MET A 103 12.89 -2.73 -4.47
N TYR A 104 13.42 -3.67 -5.24
CA TYR A 104 12.83 -4.10 -6.52
C TYR A 104 11.42 -4.68 -6.41
N GLY A 105 11.08 -5.34 -5.29
CA GLY A 105 9.71 -5.78 -5.02
C GLY A 105 8.74 -4.61 -5.00
N THR A 106 9.09 -3.55 -4.27
CA THR A 106 8.29 -2.32 -4.21
C THR A 106 8.21 -1.61 -5.57
N LEU A 107 9.32 -1.60 -6.33
CA LEU A 107 9.30 -1.05 -7.69
C LEU A 107 8.33 -1.82 -8.59
N SER A 108 8.28 -3.14 -8.48
CA SER A 108 7.34 -3.97 -9.25
C SER A 108 5.88 -3.65 -8.90
N GLU A 109 5.58 -3.46 -7.62
CA GLU A 109 4.23 -3.09 -7.15
C GLU A 109 3.83 -1.68 -7.61
N ILE A 110 4.76 -0.72 -7.60
CA ILE A 110 4.56 0.62 -8.17
C ILE A 110 4.24 0.52 -9.67
N ALA A 111 5.05 -0.22 -10.43
CA ALA A 111 4.86 -0.38 -11.87
C ALA A 111 3.52 -1.06 -12.20
N LEU A 112 3.15 -2.09 -11.45
CA LEU A 112 1.84 -2.76 -11.58
C LEU A 112 0.68 -1.81 -11.30
N ALA A 113 0.75 -1.03 -10.21
CA ALA A 113 -0.29 -0.07 -9.86
C ALA A 113 -0.47 0.99 -10.97
N LEU A 114 0.63 1.56 -11.45
CA LEU A 114 0.61 2.54 -12.54
C LEU A 114 0.05 1.95 -13.84
N LYS A 115 0.44 0.71 -14.20
CA LYS A 115 -0.08 -0.01 -15.36
C LYS A 115 -1.60 -0.25 -15.27
N LEU A 116 -2.10 -0.51 -14.07
CA LEU A 116 -3.52 -0.78 -13.80
C LEU A 116 -4.34 0.49 -13.58
N GLY A 117 -3.72 1.68 -13.64
CA GLY A 117 -4.38 2.96 -13.40
C GLY A 117 -4.69 3.23 -11.93
N ILE A 118 -4.16 2.41 -11.00
CA ILE A 118 -4.35 2.59 -9.56
C ILE A 118 -3.42 3.71 -9.08
N PRO A 119 -3.94 4.73 -8.37
CA PRO A 119 -3.13 5.84 -7.89
C PRO A 119 -1.99 5.38 -6.97
N VAL A 120 -0.78 5.89 -7.23
CA VAL A 120 0.41 5.61 -6.41
C VAL A 120 0.89 6.88 -5.74
N ILE A 121 1.07 6.81 -4.43
CA ILE A 121 1.62 7.87 -3.60
C ILE A 121 2.99 7.42 -3.08
N GLY A 122 4.03 8.13 -3.42
CA GLY A 122 5.40 7.84 -2.98
C GLY A 122 5.80 8.64 -1.76
N LEU A 123 6.23 7.96 -0.69
CA LEU A 123 6.84 8.55 0.50
C LEU A 123 8.29 8.06 0.60
N ARG A 124 9.26 8.89 0.19
CA ARG A 124 10.70 8.52 0.16
C ARG A 124 10.98 7.23 -0.60
N THR A 125 10.32 7.04 -1.72
CA THR A 125 10.46 5.88 -2.59
C THR A 125 11.14 6.25 -3.91
N TRP A 126 11.07 5.36 -4.87
CA TRP A 126 11.66 5.48 -6.20
C TRP A 126 11.27 6.79 -6.89
N ARG A 127 12.25 7.39 -7.57
CA ARG A 127 11.99 8.45 -8.55
C ARG A 127 12.02 7.82 -9.94
N LEU A 128 10.89 7.87 -10.63
CA LEU A 128 10.73 7.23 -11.92
C LEU A 128 10.66 8.25 -13.04
N GLN A 129 11.30 7.95 -14.16
CA GLN A 129 11.26 8.75 -15.37
C GLN A 129 10.94 7.83 -16.55
N GLN A 130 10.03 8.24 -17.41
CA GLN A 130 9.74 7.52 -18.65
C GLN A 130 10.70 7.95 -19.76
N PRO A 131 10.96 7.06 -20.75
CA PRO A 131 11.60 7.46 -21.99
C PRO A 131 10.90 8.66 -22.62
N ALA A 132 11.65 9.52 -23.31
CA ALA A 132 11.16 10.76 -23.93
C ALA A 132 10.59 11.79 -22.93
N GLY A 133 11.00 11.75 -21.65
CA GLY A 133 10.68 12.78 -20.67
C GLY A 133 9.22 12.82 -20.21
N ARG A 134 8.40 11.85 -20.57
CA ARG A 134 7.01 11.78 -20.10
C ARG A 134 6.96 11.66 -18.57
N ARG A 135 6.06 12.41 -17.94
CA ARG A 135 5.86 12.38 -16.50
C ARG A 135 5.22 11.07 -16.05
N VAL A 136 5.85 10.41 -15.08
CA VAL A 136 5.25 9.27 -14.38
C VAL A 136 4.19 9.79 -13.41
N PRO A 137 2.94 9.28 -13.41
CA PRO A 137 1.87 9.75 -12.55
C PRO A 137 1.99 9.19 -11.11
N LEU A 138 3.20 9.26 -10.54
CA LEU A 138 3.47 8.96 -9.14
C LEU A 138 3.40 10.26 -8.32
N LEU A 139 2.49 10.30 -7.36
CA LEU A 139 2.27 11.46 -6.50
C LEU A 139 3.26 11.42 -5.33
N VAL A 140 4.12 12.43 -5.22
CA VAL A 140 5.10 12.49 -4.12
C VAL A 140 4.48 13.13 -2.89
N ALA A 141 4.59 12.46 -1.73
CA ALA A 141 4.18 12.97 -0.44
C ALA A 141 5.40 13.38 0.40
N ALA A 142 5.23 14.44 1.18
CA ALA A 142 6.27 14.95 2.07
C ALA A 142 6.24 14.30 3.47
N THR A 143 5.05 13.93 3.94
CA THR A 143 4.81 13.37 5.28
C THR A 143 3.87 12.17 5.22
N PRO A 144 3.86 11.30 6.26
CA PRO A 144 2.88 10.21 6.37
C PRO A 144 1.42 10.67 6.24
N GLN A 145 1.06 11.78 6.88
CA GLN A 145 -0.30 12.35 6.84
C GLN A 145 -0.66 12.85 5.43
N ASP A 146 0.29 13.52 4.74
CA ASP A 146 0.10 13.95 3.36
C ASP A 146 -0.07 12.75 2.42
N ALA A 147 0.69 11.66 2.64
CA ALA A 147 0.55 10.45 1.85
C ALA A 147 -0.86 9.86 1.94
N VAL A 148 -1.38 9.71 3.15
CA VAL A 148 -2.73 9.17 3.37
C VAL A 148 -3.81 10.10 2.83
N ALA A 149 -3.69 11.42 3.06
CA ALA A 149 -4.65 12.39 2.53
C ALA A 149 -4.70 12.38 0.99
N ARG A 150 -3.55 12.25 0.33
CA ARG A 150 -3.48 12.11 -1.14
C ARG A 150 -4.09 10.81 -1.62
N ALA A 151 -3.81 9.69 -0.93
CA ALA A 151 -4.36 8.38 -1.27
C ALA A 151 -5.89 8.38 -1.20
N LEU A 152 -6.47 8.90 -0.13
CA LEU A 152 -7.92 9.00 0.06
C LEU A 152 -8.58 9.89 -1.00
N ARG A 153 -7.98 11.03 -1.32
CA ARG A 153 -8.49 11.91 -2.40
C ARG A 153 -8.43 11.23 -3.76
N ALA A 154 -7.37 10.51 -4.08
CA ALA A 154 -7.21 9.81 -5.34
C ALA A 154 -8.21 8.65 -5.46
N ALA A 155 -8.36 7.83 -4.42
CA ALA A 155 -9.35 6.76 -4.32
C ALA A 155 -10.78 7.24 -4.55
N SER A 156 -11.15 8.39 -3.98
CA SER A 156 -12.49 8.97 -4.15
C SER A 156 -12.78 9.42 -5.58
N ARG A 157 -11.76 9.89 -6.30
CA ARG A 157 -11.89 10.31 -7.71
C ARG A 157 -12.08 9.11 -8.63
N ASP A 158 -11.35 8.03 -8.37
CA ASP A 158 -11.39 6.82 -9.20
C ASP A 158 -12.73 6.09 -9.03
N ARG A 159 -13.23 5.95 -7.81
CA ARG A 159 -14.57 5.41 -7.53
C ARG A 159 -15.70 6.18 -8.21
N ARG A 160 -15.59 7.51 -8.37
CA ARG A 160 -16.56 8.33 -9.13
C ARG A 160 -16.49 8.06 -10.64
N ARG A 161 -15.29 7.77 -11.17
CA ARG A 161 -15.11 7.37 -12.58
C ARG A 161 -15.73 6.01 -12.86
N ALA A 162 -15.41 5.01 -12.03
CA ALA A 162 -15.96 3.66 -12.17
C ALA A 162 -17.49 3.63 -12.13
N ARG A 163 -18.14 4.44 -11.27
CA ARG A 163 -19.60 4.55 -11.23
C ARG A 163 -20.24 5.11 -12.51
N LYS A 164 -19.53 5.94 -13.27
CA LYS A 164 -20.04 6.47 -14.55
C LYS A 164 -20.04 5.44 -15.68
N TRP A 165 -19.33 4.33 -15.54
CA TRP A 165 -19.30 3.24 -16.53
C TRP A 165 -20.34 2.15 -16.25
N LEU A 166 -20.97 2.16 -15.06
CA LEU A 166 -21.99 1.19 -14.63
C LEU A 166 -23.41 1.77 -14.67
N ALA A 167 -23.54 3.04 -15.03
CA ALA A 167 -24.81 3.75 -15.25
C ALA A 167 -25.06 4.00 -16.73
#